data_9b0da22c7b9e864c3e43c5ea87e8db83
#
_entry.id   9b0da22c7b9e864c3e43c5ea87e8db83
#
_cell.length_a   1.000
_cell.length_b   1.000
_cell.length_c   1.000
_cell.angle_alpha   90.00
_cell.angle_beta   90.00
_cell.angle_gamma   90.00
#
_symmetry.space_group_name_H-M   'P 1'
#
loop_
_entity.id
_entity.type
_entity.pdbx_description
1 polymer ?
#
loop_
_entity_poly.entity_id
_entity_poly.type
_entity_poly.pdbx_seq_one_letter_code
_entity_poly.pdbx_strand_id
1 'polypeptide(L)'
;MHDAALIIGLVGVLIFAAHLFEAIFRHTRIPDVLPLVVIGILLGPLLGIATPTSFGAVGPIFTVVTFVLILFEAGTGLSISSLRKTYQETLILTTVTFILNVALIGVAAHYLTGLGWVRSFILASVVGGISSAIIAPMLGQLNMQEDGKAVLLLESSITDVFCVIAALSFIDISDFGDITQFDIGLAMGKMIASFLLAAMMGTVGAFGWSYIFNKVRGLQNSMFTTAAIVFVIFGIAEWLGYSGAIAALAFGITLGNISSLRLPKLYSGFNTDFSGLNISEKAFFAELVFILKTFFFVYIGISLQLANWWLIVVGLILTALIFIIRLPVVKFTVLKSTPVTDASMLAIVIPRGLAAAVLASIPFQQGMEGGDIIQNVAYAIILISIIITSLLVFLVDKTRFSRFYAWFFPNLGKQSKAVD
;
A
#
# COMPACT_ATOMS: atom_id res chain seq x y z
N MET A 1 -6.93 37.36 -3.94
CA MET A 1 -8.05 36.74 -4.67
C MET A 1 -7.59 36.07 -5.98
N HIS A 2 -6.68 36.68 -6.75
CA HIS A 2 -6.16 36.07 -7.99
C HIS A 2 -5.43 34.75 -7.74
N ASP A 3 -4.58 34.65 -6.73
CA ASP A 3 -3.85 33.43 -6.39
C ASP A 3 -4.79 32.28 -5.96
N ALA A 4 -5.82 32.60 -5.17
CA ALA A 4 -6.82 31.61 -4.77
C ALA A 4 -7.63 31.07 -5.98
N ALA A 5 -7.98 31.95 -6.93
CA ALA A 5 -8.69 31.54 -8.13
C ALA A 5 -7.84 30.64 -9.02
N LEU A 6 -6.53 30.92 -9.13
CA LEU A 6 -5.59 30.11 -9.87
C LEU A 6 -5.43 28.73 -9.23
N ILE A 7 -5.27 28.67 -7.91
CA ILE A 7 -5.16 27.40 -7.16
C ILE A 7 -6.42 26.54 -7.35
N ILE A 8 -7.61 27.14 -7.20
CA ILE A 8 -8.89 26.44 -7.39
C ILE A 8 -9.00 25.92 -8.83
N GLY A 9 -8.60 26.74 -9.82
CA GLY A 9 -8.56 26.33 -11.22
C GLY A 9 -7.62 25.15 -11.46
N LEU A 10 -6.41 25.17 -10.90
CA LEU A 10 -5.44 24.08 -11.00
C LEU A 10 -5.96 22.79 -10.35
N VAL A 11 -6.62 22.89 -9.19
CA VAL A 11 -7.27 21.74 -8.53
C VAL A 11 -8.31 21.11 -9.46
N GLY A 12 -9.17 21.92 -10.08
CA GLY A 12 -10.18 21.42 -11.02
C GLY A 12 -9.55 20.76 -12.25
N VAL A 13 -8.53 21.38 -12.84
CA VAL A 13 -7.78 20.80 -13.98
C VAL A 13 -7.12 19.50 -13.59
N LEU A 14 -6.54 19.40 -12.39
CA LEU A 14 -5.88 18.19 -11.92
C LEU A 14 -6.86 17.04 -11.74
N ILE A 15 -8.02 17.27 -11.12
CA ILE A 15 -9.07 16.26 -10.97
C ILE A 15 -9.55 15.78 -12.36
N PHE A 16 -9.81 16.73 -13.27
CA PHE A 16 -10.22 16.40 -14.63
C PHE A 16 -9.15 15.60 -15.37
N ALA A 17 -7.88 16.02 -15.26
CA ALA A 17 -6.75 15.31 -15.87
C ALA A 17 -6.60 13.88 -15.31
N ALA A 18 -6.81 13.67 -14.00
CA ALA A 18 -6.76 12.36 -13.38
C ALA A 18 -7.80 11.40 -13.96
N HIS A 19 -9.06 11.85 -14.12
CA HIS A 19 -10.11 11.05 -14.76
C HIS A 19 -9.80 10.80 -16.25
N LEU A 20 -9.25 11.80 -16.94
CA LEU A 20 -8.84 11.64 -18.33
C LEU A 20 -7.71 10.61 -18.46
N PHE A 21 -6.72 10.65 -17.57
CA PHE A 21 -5.64 9.66 -17.54
C PHE A 21 -6.17 8.26 -17.22
N GLU A 22 -7.05 8.10 -16.23
CA GLU A 22 -7.70 6.83 -15.97
C GLU A 22 -8.39 6.30 -17.22
N ALA A 23 -9.18 7.12 -17.93
CA ALA A 23 -9.86 6.73 -19.14
C ALA A 23 -8.90 6.35 -20.28
N ILE A 24 -7.82 7.14 -20.50
CA ILE A 24 -6.83 6.89 -21.55
C ILE A 24 -6.02 5.63 -21.22
N PHE A 25 -5.55 5.52 -19.99
CA PHE A 25 -4.64 4.44 -19.61
C PHE A 25 -5.34 3.14 -19.24
N ARG A 26 -6.67 3.16 -19.11
CA ARG A 26 -7.49 1.95 -18.90
C ARG A 26 -7.20 0.85 -19.92
N HIS A 27 -6.75 1.20 -21.13
CA HIS A 27 -6.44 0.28 -22.22
C HIS A 27 -4.94 0.10 -22.49
N THR A 28 -4.07 0.85 -21.83
CA THR A 28 -2.64 0.91 -22.17
C THR A 28 -1.72 0.17 -21.19
N ARG A 29 -2.24 -0.39 -20.10
CA ARG A 29 -1.46 -1.07 -19.05
C ARG A 29 -0.46 -0.17 -18.31
N ILE A 30 -0.50 1.13 -18.57
CA ILE A 30 0.26 2.13 -17.83
C ILE A 30 -0.62 2.56 -16.66
N PRO A 31 -0.13 2.49 -15.40
CA PRO A 31 -0.90 2.99 -14.26
C PRO A 31 -1.19 4.49 -14.38
N ASP A 32 -2.42 4.88 -14.07
CA ASP A 32 -2.90 6.27 -14.06
C ASP A 32 -2.09 7.20 -13.13
N VAL A 33 -1.42 6.63 -12.15
CA VAL A 33 -0.58 7.35 -11.19
C VAL A 33 0.73 7.88 -11.80
N LEU A 34 1.26 7.26 -12.86
CA LEU A 34 2.52 7.68 -13.48
C LEU A 34 2.46 9.10 -14.05
N PRO A 35 1.46 9.48 -14.87
CA PRO A 35 1.31 10.85 -15.34
C PRO A 35 1.13 11.87 -14.19
N LEU A 36 0.48 11.49 -13.08
CA LEU A 36 0.29 12.38 -11.94
C LEU A 36 1.61 12.72 -11.26
N VAL A 37 2.49 11.72 -11.08
CA VAL A 37 3.85 11.96 -10.56
C VAL A 37 4.65 12.83 -11.53
N VAL A 38 4.54 12.61 -12.84
CA VAL A 38 5.21 13.43 -13.85
C VAL A 38 4.73 14.89 -13.78
N ILE A 39 3.42 15.13 -13.64
CA ILE A 39 2.90 16.48 -13.40
C ILE A 39 3.51 17.08 -12.14
N GLY A 40 3.60 16.32 -11.06
CA GLY A 40 4.25 16.78 -9.83
C GLY A 40 5.71 17.17 -10.04
N ILE A 41 6.48 16.35 -10.76
CA ILE A 41 7.88 16.65 -11.12
C ILE A 41 8.00 17.92 -11.97
N LEU A 42 7.08 18.12 -12.91
CA LEU A 42 7.03 19.34 -13.72
C LEU A 42 6.75 20.57 -12.86
N LEU A 43 5.72 20.50 -11.99
CA LEU A 43 5.33 21.64 -11.14
C LEU A 43 6.34 21.96 -10.04
N GLY A 44 7.01 20.94 -9.49
CA GLY A 44 7.98 21.06 -8.41
C GLY A 44 9.40 21.30 -8.92
N PRO A 45 10.24 20.24 -8.98
CA PRO A 45 11.67 20.38 -9.20
C PRO A 45 12.07 20.94 -10.57
N LEU A 46 11.22 20.87 -11.62
CA LEU A 46 11.56 21.37 -12.95
C LEU A 46 11.16 22.83 -13.16
N LEU A 47 9.94 23.21 -12.81
CA LEU A 47 9.42 24.56 -13.03
C LEU A 47 9.48 25.44 -11.78
N GLY A 48 9.66 24.86 -10.58
CA GLY A 48 9.70 25.61 -9.32
C GLY A 48 8.40 26.33 -8.96
N ILE A 49 7.27 25.91 -9.55
CA ILE A 49 5.94 26.54 -9.31
C ILE A 49 5.42 26.20 -7.91
N ALA A 50 5.67 24.97 -7.46
CA ALA A 50 5.26 24.47 -6.16
C ALA A 50 6.42 23.81 -5.44
N THR A 51 6.49 23.99 -4.12
CA THR A 51 7.47 23.31 -3.25
C THR A 51 6.72 22.60 -2.13
N PRO A 52 7.29 21.54 -1.52
CA PRO A 52 6.66 20.91 -0.35
C PRO A 52 6.34 21.88 0.76
N THR A 53 7.18 22.93 0.95
CA THR A 53 6.97 23.99 1.94
C THR A 53 5.79 24.89 1.62
N SER A 54 5.37 24.98 0.36
CA SER A 54 4.19 25.76 -0.05
C SER A 54 2.89 25.19 0.55
N PHE A 55 2.89 23.90 0.91
CA PHE A 55 1.75 23.25 1.54
C PHE A 55 1.70 23.44 3.07
N GLY A 56 2.80 23.95 3.68
CA GLY A 56 2.87 24.24 5.11
C GLY A 56 2.40 23.07 5.98
N ALA A 57 1.62 23.37 7.02
CA ALA A 57 1.03 22.35 7.90
C ALA A 57 -0.06 21.48 7.25
N VAL A 58 -0.62 21.94 6.11
CA VAL A 58 -1.69 21.18 5.40
C VAL A 58 -1.12 19.90 4.78
N GLY A 59 0.11 19.92 4.27
CA GLY A 59 0.74 18.76 3.63
C GLY A 59 0.80 17.53 4.54
N PRO A 60 1.39 17.60 5.74
CA PRO A 60 1.41 16.51 6.70
C PRO A 60 0.02 16.02 7.11
N ILE A 61 -0.91 16.93 7.44
CA ILE A 61 -2.28 16.57 7.81
C ILE A 61 -2.99 15.85 6.66
N PHE A 62 -2.87 16.37 5.44
CA PHE A 62 -3.43 15.74 4.24
C PHE A 62 -2.86 14.35 4.01
N THR A 63 -1.54 14.17 4.24
CA THR A 63 -0.87 12.87 4.14
C THR A 63 -1.49 11.85 5.11
N VAL A 64 -1.67 12.24 6.39
CA VAL A 64 -2.28 11.37 7.41
C VAL A 64 -3.73 11.04 7.08
N VAL A 65 -4.55 12.04 6.72
CA VAL A 65 -5.95 11.84 6.32
C VAL A 65 -6.05 10.89 5.14
N THR A 66 -5.21 11.10 4.13
CA THR A 66 -5.13 10.24 2.95
C THR A 66 -4.78 8.80 3.34
N PHE A 67 -3.77 8.63 4.20
CA PHE A 67 -3.31 7.32 4.67
C PHE A 67 -4.40 6.55 5.41
N VAL A 68 -5.06 7.21 6.36
CA VAL A 68 -6.15 6.60 7.15
C VAL A 68 -7.28 6.09 6.25
N LEU A 69 -7.71 6.91 5.28
CA LEU A 69 -8.79 6.53 4.38
C LEU A 69 -8.40 5.43 3.39
N ILE A 70 -7.14 5.42 2.94
CA ILE A 70 -6.61 4.35 2.09
C ILE A 70 -6.54 3.03 2.85
N LEU A 71 -6.03 3.05 4.08
CA LEU A 71 -5.96 1.84 4.91
C LEU A 71 -7.36 1.31 5.23
N PHE A 72 -8.30 2.20 5.53
CA PHE A 72 -9.69 1.82 5.74
C PHE A 72 -10.30 1.19 4.48
N GLU A 73 -10.15 1.83 3.32
CA GLU A 73 -10.67 1.34 2.03
C GLU A 73 -10.03 0.00 1.66
N ALA A 74 -8.70 -0.11 1.72
CA ALA A 74 -7.97 -1.35 1.50
C ALA A 74 -8.46 -2.47 2.43
N GLY A 75 -8.67 -2.14 3.72
CA GLY A 75 -9.25 -3.06 4.69
C GLY A 75 -10.63 -3.56 4.29
N THR A 76 -11.52 -2.67 3.80
CA THR A 76 -12.88 -3.07 3.35
C THR A 76 -12.86 -3.96 2.11
N GLY A 77 -11.84 -3.86 1.29
CA GLY A 77 -11.62 -4.69 0.09
C GLY A 77 -11.11 -6.09 0.39
N LEU A 78 -10.48 -6.30 1.57
CA LEU A 78 -9.99 -7.61 1.99
C LEU A 78 -11.13 -8.56 2.31
N SER A 79 -11.36 -9.57 1.46
CA SER A 79 -12.36 -10.61 1.72
C SER A 79 -11.74 -11.82 2.41
N ILE A 80 -12.14 -12.06 3.67
CA ILE A 80 -11.71 -13.24 4.44
C ILE A 80 -12.16 -14.55 3.76
N SER A 81 -13.28 -14.53 3.05
CA SER A 81 -13.79 -15.71 2.35
C SER A 81 -12.99 -16.08 1.09
N SER A 82 -12.47 -15.08 0.39
CA SER A 82 -11.63 -15.28 -0.81
C SER A 82 -10.23 -15.81 -0.43
N LEU A 83 -9.76 -15.52 0.76
CA LEU A 83 -8.52 -16.05 1.33
C LEU A 83 -8.51 -17.59 1.41
N ARG A 84 -9.67 -18.25 1.46
CA ARG A 84 -9.76 -19.68 1.77
C ARG A 84 -9.25 -20.62 0.67
N LYS A 85 -9.26 -20.23 -0.61
CA LYS A 85 -8.89 -21.11 -1.75
C LYS A 85 -7.38 -21.10 -2.08
N THR A 86 -6.74 -19.93 -2.04
CA THR A 86 -5.32 -19.75 -2.40
C THR A 86 -4.46 -19.34 -1.19
N TYR A 87 -5.01 -19.48 0.03
CA TYR A 87 -4.47 -18.94 1.27
C TYR A 87 -3.02 -19.35 1.53
N GLN A 88 -2.73 -20.66 1.44
CA GLN A 88 -1.38 -21.16 1.80
C GLN A 88 -0.32 -20.66 0.83
N GLU A 89 -0.59 -20.74 -0.48
CA GLU A 89 0.32 -20.28 -1.52
C GLU A 89 0.59 -18.77 -1.41
N THR A 90 -0.48 -17.98 -1.34
CA THR A 90 -0.37 -16.53 -1.22
C THR A 90 0.36 -16.13 0.05
N LEU A 91 0.04 -16.74 1.18
CA LEU A 91 0.66 -16.37 2.45
C LEU A 91 2.15 -16.70 2.48
N ILE A 92 2.55 -17.86 1.94
CA ILE A 92 3.97 -18.26 1.83
C ILE A 92 4.70 -17.30 0.90
N LEU A 93 4.15 -17.06 -0.32
CA LEU A 93 4.72 -16.14 -1.30
C LEU A 93 4.92 -14.75 -0.68
N THR A 94 3.87 -14.20 -0.06
CA THR A 94 3.85 -12.87 0.56
C THR A 94 4.87 -12.76 1.68
N THR A 95 4.85 -13.71 2.62
CA THR A 95 5.72 -13.67 3.81
C THR A 95 7.19 -13.82 3.41
N VAL A 96 7.51 -14.77 2.55
CA VAL A 96 8.88 -15.00 2.09
C VAL A 96 9.39 -13.80 1.30
N THR A 97 8.58 -13.26 0.37
CA THR A 97 8.94 -12.05 -0.39
C THR A 97 9.21 -10.88 0.54
N PHE A 98 8.31 -10.63 1.50
CA PHE A 98 8.43 -9.50 2.41
C PHE A 98 9.67 -9.60 3.29
N ILE A 99 9.89 -10.75 3.93
CA ILE A 99 11.06 -10.96 4.80
C ILE A 99 12.36 -10.82 4.01
N LEU A 100 12.46 -11.43 2.82
CA LEU A 100 13.66 -11.32 1.99
C LEU A 100 13.89 -9.88 1.49
N ASN A 101 12.83 -9.17 1.10
CA ASN A 101 12.93 -7.76 0.74
C ASN A 101 13.44 -6.94 1.93
N VAL A 102 12.82 -7.05 3.11
CA VAL A 102 13.24 -6.29 4.29
C VAL A 102 14.69 -6.60 4.65
N ALA A 103 15.10 -7.86 4.65
CA ALA A 103 16.46 -8.26 4.99
C ALA A 103 17.48 -7.73 3.96
N LEU A 104 17.30 -8.03 2.68
CA LEU A 104 18.30 -7.73 1.66
C LEU A 104 18.32 -6.24 1.27
N ILE A 105 17.15 -5.61 1.17
CA ILE A 105 17.05 -4.17 0.93
C ILE A 105 17.56 -3.38 2.13
N GLY A 106 17.28 -3.80 3.37
CA GLY A 106 17.79 -3.16 4.57
C GLY A 106 19.32 -3.16 4.64
N VAL A 107 19.93 -4.32 4.36
CA VAL A 107 21.39 -4.42 4.25
C VAL A 107 21.93 -3.55 3.13
N ALA A 108 21.37 -3.63 1.93
CA ALA A 108 21.82 -2.83 0.78
C ALA A 108 21.65 -1.32 1.03
N ALA A 109 20.54 -0.91 1.62
CA ALA A 109 20.28 0.48 1.97
C ALA A 109 21.32 1.01 2.98
N HIS A 110 21.68 0.23 4.00
CA HIS A 110 22.70 0.61 4.97
C HIS A 110 24.02 0.97 4.29
N TYR A 111 24.51 0.10 3.40
CA TYR A 111 25.80 0.33 2.72
C TYR A 111 25.74 1.41 1.63
N LEU A 112 24.61 1.58 0.94
CA LEU A 112 24.49 2.53 -0.16
C LEU A 112 24.17 3.95 0.29
N THR A 113 23.44 4.10 1.41
CA THR A 113 22.99 5.43 1.88
C THR A 113 23.76 5.93 3.10
N GLY A 114 24.45 5.06 3.82
CA GLY A 114 25.08 5.39 5.10
C GLY A 114 24.10 5.53 6.28
N LEU A 115 22.81 5.21 6.07
CA LEU A 115 21.82 5.17 7.14
C LEU A 115 22.20 4.13 8.21
N GLY A 116 21.91 4.43 9.48
CA GLY A 116 22.01 3.46 10.57
C GLY A 116 21.12 2.23 10.30
N TRP A 117 21.41 1.08 10.92
CA TRP A 117 20.71 -0.17 10.67
C TRP A 117 19.18 -0.07 10.82
N VAL A 118 18.70 0.50 11.93
CA VAL A 118 17.25 0.66 12.17
C VAL A 118 16.58 1.47 11.06
N ARG A 119 17.18 2.60 10.69
CA ARG A 119 16.68 3.49 9.62
C ARG A 119 16.68 2.82 8.26
N SER A 120 17.68 1.99 7.97
CA SER A 120 17.74 1.18 6.75
C SER A 120 16.64 0.12 6.71
N PHE A 121 16.29 -0.47 7.86
CA PHE A 121 15.17 -1.40 7.97
C PHE A 121 13.82 -0.68 7.92
N ILE A 122 13.71 0.60 8.36
CA ILE A 122 12.53 1.42 8.09
C ILE A 122 12.33 1.55 6.57
N LEU A 123 13.36 2.00 5.84
CA LEU A 123 13.27 2.12 4.37
C LEU A 123 12.89 0.80 3.71
N ALA A 124 13.54 -0.31 4.10
CA ALA A 124 13.28 -1.63 3.54
C ALA A 124 11.84 -2.11 3.82
N SER A 125 11.32 -1.86 5.01
CA SER A 125 9.94 -2.20 5.39
C SER A 125 8.93 -1.40 4.61
N VAL A 126 9.18 -0.11 4.44
CA VAL A 126 8.34 0.80 3.64
C VAL A 126 8.22 0.32 2.20
N VAL A 127 9.33 -0.08 1.58
CA VAL A 127 9.33 -0.53 0.17
C VAL A 127 9.21 -2.04 0.03
N GLY A 128 8.99 -2.78 1.10
CA GLY A 128 8.90 -4.24 1.10
C GLY A 128 7.67 -4.80 0.39
N GLY A 129 6.55 -4.08 0.41
CA GLY A 129 5.25 -4.51 -0.09
C GLY A 129 4.95 -4.09 -1.53
N ILE A 130 3.88 -4.62 -2.08
CA ILE A 130 3.36 -4.36 -3.42
C ILE A 130 2.09 -3.50 -3.29
N SER A 131 1.89 -2.53 -4.17
CA SER A 131 0.76 -1.60 -4.07
C SER A 131 -0.56 -2.18 -4.58
N SER A 132 -1.52 -2.37 -3.70
CA SER A 132 -2.91 -2.73 -4.05
C SER A 132 -3.59 -1.65 -4.89
N ALA A 133 -3.36 -0.38 -4.60
CA ALA A 133 -3.92 0.76 -5.32
C ALA A 133 -3.50 0.82 -6.80
N ILE A 134 -2.34 0.24 -7.16
CA ILE A 134 -1.86 0.18 -8.55
C ILE A 134 -2.25 -1.16 -9.19
N ILE A 135 -2.18 -2.26 -8.45
CA ILE A 135 -2.47 -3.60 -8.97
C ILE A 135 -3.95 -3.76 -9.32
N ALA A 136 -4.87 -3.35 -8.43
CA ALA A 136 -6.30 -3.58 -8.64
C ALA A 136 -6.81 -3.06 -10.00
N PRO A 137 -6.51 -1.83 -10.45
CA PRO A 137 -6.89 -1.36 -11.78
C PRO A 137 -6.20 -2.12 -12.92
N MET A 138 -4.97 -2.62 -12.71
CA MET A 138 -4.21 -3.34 -13.72
C MET A 138 -4.72 -4.76 -13.96
N LEU A 139 -5.29 -5.43 -12.95
CA LEU A 139 -5.69 -6.84 -13.02
C LEU A 139 -6.61 -7.17 -14.21
N GLY A 140 -7.53 -6.25 -14.53
CA GLY A 140 -8.44 -6.40 -15.67
C GLY A 140 -7.74 -6.42 -17.03
N GLN A 141 -6.52 -5.93 -17.12
CA GLN A 141 -5.71 -5.81 -18.33
C GLN A 141 -4.62 -6.89 -18.42
N LEU A 142 -4.35 -7.62 -17.34
CA LEU A 142 -3.35 -8.67 -17.32
C LEU A 142 -3.90 -9.96 -17.92
N ASN A 143 -3.09 -10.58 -18.77
CA ASN A 143 -3.40 -11.89 -19.37
C ASN A 143 -3.05 -13.00 -18.38
N MET A 144 -3.86 -13.15 -17.32
CA MET A 144 -3.69 -14.12 -16.23
C MET A 144 -4.99 -14.86 -15.97
N GLN A 145 -4.88 -16.07 -15.42
CA GLN A 145 -6.03 -16.80 -14.89
C GLN A 145 -6.57 -16.12 -13.62
N GLU A 146 -7.83 -16.35 -13.29
CA GLU A 146 -8.49 -15.72 -12.14
C GLU A 146 -7.80 -16.06 -10.81
N ASP A 147 -7.26 -17.28 -10.67
CA ASP A 147 -6.50 -17.67 -9.48
C ASP A 147 -5.19 -16.88 -9.34
N GLY A 148 -4.46 -16.66 -10.44
CA GLY A 148 -3.26 -15.83 -10.46
C GLY A 148 -3.55 -14.36 -10.13
N LYS A 149 -4.66 -13.80 -10.65
CA LYS A 149 -5.13 -12.46 -10.32
C LYS A 149 -5.48 -12.34 -8.83
N ALA A 150 -6.16 -13.38 -8.29
CA ALA A 150 -6.50 -13.43 -6.87
C ALA A 150 -5.25 -13.44 -5.99
N VAL A 151 -4.22 -14.22 -6.35
CA VAL A 151 -2.93 -14.25 -5.65
C VAL A 151 -2.29 -12.86 -5.61
N LEU A 152 -2.20 -12.15 -6.76
CA LEU A 152 -1.64 -10.80 -6.83
C LEU A 152 -2.42 -9.80 -5.96
N LEU A 153 -3.75 -9.82 -6.02
CA LEU A 153 -4.59 -8.92 -5.25
C LEU A 153 -4.45 -9.17 -3.75
N LEU A 154 -4.47 -10.43 -3.35
CA LEU A 154 -4.31 -10.81 -1.94
C LEU A 154 -2.90 -10.50 -1.42
N GLU A 155 -1.86 -10.81 -2.22
CA GLU A 155 -0.48 -10.48 -1.87
C GLU A 155 -0.30 -8.99 -1.65
N SER A 156 -0.78 -8.14 -2.58
CA SER A 156 -0.65 -6.70 -2.45
C SER A 156 -1.34 -6.18 -1.18
N SER A 157 -2.53 -6.67 -0.89
CA SER A 157 -3.29 -6.25 0.30
C SER A 157 -2.63 -6.71 1.61
N ILE A 158 -2.09 -7.93 1.65
CA ILE A 158 -1.39 -8.46 2.84
C ILE A 158 -0.05 -7.73 3.04
N THR A 159 0.68 -7.45 1.96
CA THR A 159 1.96 -6.73 2.07
C THR A 159 1.78 -5.28 2.50
N ASP A 160 0.69 -4.62 2.15
CA ASP A 160 0.37 -3.28 2.68
C ASP A 160 0.29 -3.31 4.21
N VAL A 161 -0.36 -4.35 4.78
CA VAL A 161 -0.40 -4.57 6.24
C VAL A 161 0.99 -4.82 6.83
N PHE A 162 1.79 -5.68 6.19
CA PHE A 162 3.14 -5.99 6.66
C PHE A 162 4.05 -4.75 6.64
N CYS A 163 3.95 -3.91 5.60
CA CYS A 163 4.69 -2.65 5.52
C CYS A 163 4.34 -1.71 6.67
N VAL A 164 3.05 -1.53 6.94
CA VAL A 164 2.57 -0.68 8.04
C VAL A 164 3.12 -1.17 9.38
N ILE A 165 2.93 -2.45 9.67
CA ILE A 165 3.38 -3.05 10.94
C ILE A 165 4.89 -2.91 11.08
N ALA A 166 5.67 -3.34 10.09
CA ALA A 166 7.13 -3.36 10.19
C ALA A 166 7.71 -1.95 10.21
N ALA A 167 7.26 -1.04 9.32
CA ALA A 167 7.77 0.32 9.26
C ALA A 167 7.52 1.09 10.56
N LEU A 168 6.27 1.08 11.07
CA LEU A 168 5.94 1.76 12.32
C LEU A 168 6.69 1.15 13.50
N SER A 169 6.86 -0.18 13.51
CA SER A 169 7.63 -0.85 14.54
C SER A 169 9.10 -0.44 14.56
N PHE A 170 9.74 -0.33 13.39
CA PHE A 170 11.13 0.16 13.33
C PHE A 170 11.23 1.66 13.62
N ILE A 171 10.21 2.47 13.31
CA ILE A 171 10.13 3.87 13.70
C ILE A 171 10.09 3.97 15.23
N ASP A 172 9.20 3.24 15.88
CA ASP A 172 9.11 3.20 17.34
C ASP A 172 10.44 2.78 17.99
N ILE A 173 11.12 1.77 17.41
CA ILE A 173 12.44 1.34 17.88
C ILE A 173 13.48 2.47 17.77
N SER A 174 13.43 3.27 16.71
CA SER A 174 14.41 4.36 16.54
C SER A 174 14.31 5.46 17.58
N ASP A 175 13.13 5.64 18.19
CA ASP A 175 12.88 6.66 19.22
C ASP A 175 13.41 6.26 20.61
N PHE A 176 13.72 4.96 20.82
CA PHE A 176 14.24 4.47 22.10
C PHE A 176 15.74 4.72 22.35
N GLY A 177 16.49 5.33 21.40
CA GLY A 177 17.90 5.67 21.57
C GLY A 177 18.86 4.47 21.49
N ASP A 178 19.92 4.46 22.28
CA ASP A 178 21.05 3.52 22.17
C ASP A 178 20.67 2.03 22.22
N ILE A 179 20.99 1.31 21.17
CA ILE A 179 20.77 -0.14 21.02
C ILE A 179 21.50 -0.97 22.09
N THR A 180 22.48 -0.39 22.77
CA THR A 180 23.31 -1.10 23.78
C THR A 180 22.57 -1.44 25.09
N GLN A 181 21.42 -0.81 25.36
CA GLN A 181 20.53 -1.12 26.51
C GLN A 181 19.18 -1.67 26.06
N PHE A 182 19.07 -2.05 24.80
CA PHE A 182 17.82 -2.45 24.17
C PHE A 182 17.48 -3.89 24.55
N ASP A 183 16.51 -4.05 25.45
CA ASP A 183 15.88 -5.36 25.68
C ASP A 183 14.94 -5.66 24.51
N ILE A 184 15.46 -6.41 23.54
CA ILE A 184 14.73 -6.85 22.34
C ILE A 184 13.39 -7.51 22.74
N GLY A 185 13.37 -8.26 23.84
CA GLY A 185 12.16 -8.94 24.31
C GLY A 185 11.10 -7.95 24.79
N LEU A 186 11.49 -6.93 25.54
CA LEU A 186 10.58 -5.88 26.02
C LEU A 186 10.05 -5.03 24.87
N ALA A 187 10.91 -4.68 23.91
CA ALA A 187 10.51 -3.90 22.74
C ALA A 187 9.56 -4.67 21.82
N MET A 188 9.88 -5.92 21.50
CA MET A 188 8.97 -6.78 20.74
C MET A 188 7.64 -7.01 21.49
N GLY A 189 7.69 -7.17 22.82
CA GLY A 189 6.48 -7.30 23.64
C GLY A 189 5.59 -6.06 23.57
N LYS A 190 6.16 -4.86 23.71
CA LYS A 190 5.42 -3.59 23.55
C LYS A 190 4.84 -3.43 22.14
N MET A 191 5.62 -3.76 21.12
CA MET A 191 5.23 -3.69 19.72
C MET A 191 4.03 -4.61 19.41
N ILE A 192 4.11 -5.87 19.83
CA ILE A 192 3.01 -6.84 19.66
C ILE A 192 1.77 -6.38 20.44
N ALA A 193 1.95 -5.90 21.67
CA ALA A 193 0.84 -5.40 22.48
C ALA A 193 0.19 -4.18 21.84
N SER A 194 0.96 -3.19 21.39
CA SER A 194 0.44 -2.00 20.69
C SER A 194 -0.33 -2.37 19.42
N PHE A 195 0.22 -3.30 18.63
CA PHE A 195 -0.46 -3.82 17.44
C PHE A 195 -1.80 -4.49 17.79
N LEU A 196 -1.79 -5.42 18.73
CA LEU A 196 -2.99 -6.15 19.11
C LEU A 196 -4.06 -5.22 19.70
N LEU A 197 -3.67 -4.25 20.54
CA LEU A 197 -4.58 -3.28 21.11
C LEU A 197 -5.15 -2.35 20.05
N ALA A 198 -4.35 -1.84 19.12
CA ALA A 198 -4.82 -1.05 18.01
C ALA A 198 -5.81 -1.84 17.12
N ALA A 199 -5.47 -3.08 16.76
CA ALA A 199 -6.35 -3.95 15.97
C ALA A 199 -7.66 -4.25 16.71
N MET A 200 -7.59 -4.49 18.03
CA MET A 200 -8.77 -4.70 18.87
C MET A 200 -9.65 -3.45 18.90
N MET A 201 -9.07 -2.26 19.08
CA MET A 201 -9.81 -1.00 19.05
C MET A 201 -10.54 -0.79 17.73
N GLY A 202 -9.86 -1.00 16.59
CA GLY A 202 -10.45 -0.92 15.27
C GLY A 202 -11.60 -1.92 15.09
N THR A 203 -11.38 -3.16 15.51
CA THR A 203 -12.38 -4.24 15.43
C THR A 203 -13.61 -3.94 16.29
N VAL A 204 -13.41 -3.59 17.54
CA VAL A 204 -14.52 -3.24 18.48
C VAL A 204 -15.26 -2.00 17.96
N GLY A 205 -14.53 -1.00 17.49
CA GLY A 205 -15.10 0.20 16.88
C GLY A 205 -15.98 -0.13 15.67
N ALA A 206 -15.53 -1.06 14.80
CA ALA A 206 -16.29 -1.48 13.63
C ALA A 206 -17.59 -2.21 14.00
N PHE A 207 -17.57 -3.08 15.01
CA PHE A 207 -18.79 -3.70 15.53
C PHE A 207 -19.74 -2.66 16.13
N GLY A 208 -19.23 -1.75 16.96
CA GLY A 208 -20.03 -0.67 17.53
C GLY A 208 -20.64 0.22 16.45
N TRP A 209 -19.84 0.59 15.45
CA TRP A 209 -20.31 1.39 14.31
C TRP A 209 -21.35 0.65 13.49
N SER A 210 -21.11 -0.61 13.13
CA SER A 210 -22.06 -1.43 12.38
C SER A 210 -23.42 -1.53 13.05
N TYR A 211 -23.47 -1.60 14.38
CA TYR A 211 -24.72 -1.59 15.13
C TYR A 211 -25.46 -0.25 15.02
N ILE A 212 -24.73 0.87 15.11
CA ILE A 212 -25.30 2.22 15.01
C ILE A 212 -25.64 2.58 13.57
N PHE A 213 -24.87 2.06 12.60
CA PHE A 213 -24.88 2.46 11.21
C PHE A 213 -26.24 2.33 10.54
N ASN A 214 -27.02 1.29 10.85
CA ASN A 214 -28.39 1.12 10.35
C ASN A 214 -29.31 2.28 10.75
N LYS A 215 -29.11 2.86 11.92
CA LYS A 215 -29.90 4.00 12.41
C LYS A 215 -29.50 5.31 11.74
N VAL A 216 -28.23 5.44 11.40
CA VAL A 216 -27.64 6.66 10.80
C VAL A 216 -27.80 6.69 9.27
N ARG A 217 -27.86 5.53 8.62
CA ARG A 217 -27.93 5.39 7.16
C ARG A 217 -29.12 6.12 6.53
N GLY A 218 -30.20 6.31 7.25
CA GLY A 218 -31.37 7.07 6.80
C GLY A 218 -31.22 8.59 6.84
N LEU A 219 -30.14 9.12 7.44
CA LEU A 219 -29.90 10.56 7.52
C LEU A 219 -29.33 11.08 6.20
N GLN A 220 -29.67 12.34 5.87
CA GLN A 220 -29.05 13.04 4.76
C GLN A 220 -27.53 13.18 5.03
N ASN A 221 -26.70 12.95 3.98
CA ASN A 221 -25.23 13.01 4.07
C ASN A 221 -24.58 11.95 4.98
N SER A 222 -25.22 10.81 5.20
CA SER A 222 -24.73 9.75 6.07
C SER A 222 -23.43 9.08 5.59
N MET A 223 -23.04 9.26 4.31
CA MET A 223 -21.84 8.61 3.74
C MET A 223 -20.55 9.05 4.43
N PHE A 224 -20.44 10.32 4.82
CA PHE A 224 -19.27 10.84 5.53
C PHE A 224 -19.19 10.41 7.01
N THR A 225 -20.27 9.90 7.59
CA THR A 225 -20.27 9.50 9.01
C THR A 225 -19.36 8.32 9.28
N THR A 226 -19.21 7.40 8.33
CA THR A 226 -18.25 6.30 8.46
C THR A 226 -16.81 6.82 8.42
N ALA A 227 -16.47 7.76 7.52
CA ALA A 227 -15.15 8.40 7.52
C ALA A 227 -14.88 9.13 8.85
N ALA A 228 -15.88 9.84 9.38
CA ALA A 228 -15.74 10.54 10.66
C ALA A 228 -15.43 9.57 11.81
N ILE A 229 -16.10 8.42 11.87
CA ILE A 229 -15.82 7.39 12.90
C ILE A 229 -14.42 6.77 12.70
N VAL A 230 -13.98 6.54 11.47
CA VAL A 230 -12.61 6.08 11.20
C VAL A 230 -11.59 7.07 11.75
N PHE A 231 -11.79 8.39 11.54
CA PHE A 231 -10.90 9.42 12.10
C PHE A 231 -10.97 9.48 13.63
N VAL A 232 -12.14 9.28 14.23
CA VAL A 232 -12.28 9.22 15.69
C VAL A 232 -11.51 8.03 16.26
N ILE A 233 -11.64 6.85 15.65
CA ILE A 233 -10.93 5.64 16.09
C ILE A 233 -9.42 5.82 15.92
N PHE A 234 -8.97 6.37 14.78
CA PHE A 234 -7.59 6.74 14.55
C PHE A 234 -7.08 7.66 15.65
N GLY A 235 -7.78 8.78 15.91
CA GLY A 235 -7.38 9.77 16.91
C GLY A 235 -7.34 9.21 18.33
N ILE A 236 -8.31 8.37 18.71
CA ILE A 236 -8.30 7.71 20.04
C ILE A 236 -7.12 6.75 20.15
N ALA A 237 -6.83 5.96 19.12
CA ALA A 237 -5.71 5.02 19.13
C ALA A 237 -4.37 5.76 19.29
N GLU A 238 -4.13 6.80 18.48
CA GLU A 238 -2.93 7.64 18.57
C GLU A 238 -2.81 8.33 19.95
N TRP A 239 -3.91 8.86 20.48
CA TRP A 239 -3.92 9.50 21.80
C TRP A 239 -3.58 8.53 22.94
N LEU A 240 -3.96 7.25 22.81
CA LEU A 240 -3.62 6.20 23.77
C LEU A 240 -2.20 5.63 23.57
N GLY A 241 -1.44 6.12 22.57
CA GLY A 241 -0.10 5.65 22.24
C GLY A 241 -0.08 4.35 21.45
N TYR A 242 -1.16 4.03 20.75
CA TYR A 242 -1.26 2.90 19.83
C TYR A 242 -1.33 3.39 18.38
N SER A 243 -1.02 2.51 17.41
CA SER A 243 -1.09 2.88 16.01
C SER A 243 -2.52 3.09 15.51
N GLY A 244 -2.91 4.33 15.25
CA GLY A 244 -4.20 4.67 14.64
C GLY A 244 -4.33 4.12 13.21
N ALA A 245 -3.23 4.00 12.49
CA ALA A 245 -3.18 3.39 11.16
C ALA A 245 -3.64 1.92 11.20
N ILE A 246 -3.13 1.14 12.16
CA ILE A 246 -3.53 -0.25 12.38
C ILE A 246 -4.99 -0.34 12.82
N ALA A 247 -5.44 0.58 13.68
CA ALA A 247 -6.83 0.64 14.10
C ALA A 247 -7.78 0.93 12.93
N ALA A 248 -7.45 1.88 12.06
CA ALA A 248 -8.24 2.20 10.85
C ALA A 248 -8.30 1.01 9.87
N LEU A 249 -7.17 0.32 9.66
CA LEU A 249 -7.11 -0.88 8.83
C LEU A 249 -7.98 -2.00 9.41
N ALA A 250 -7.86 -2.31 10.70
CA ALA A 250 -8.63 -3.35 11.38
C ALA A 250 -10.13 -3.03 11.38
N PHE A 251 -10.49 -1.75 11.53
CA PHE A 251 -11.85 -1.27 11.38
C PHE A 251 -12.38 -1.56 9.97
N GLY A 252 -11.61 -1.25 8.92
CA GLY A 252 -11.96 -1.51 7.53
C GLY A 252 -12.16 -3.01 7.26
N ILE A 253 -11.21 -3.85 7.67
CA ILE A 253 -11.28 -5.32 7.51
C ILE A 253 -12.55 -5.87 8.19
N THR A 254 -12.81 -5.43 9.40
CA THR A 254 -13.97 -5.91 10.18
C THR A 254 -15.28 -5.48 9.53
N LEU A 255 -15.41 -4.21 9.17
CA LEU A 255 -16.63 -3.68 8.54
C LEU A 255 -16.87 -4.28 7.16
N GLY A 256 -15.81 -4.52 6.38
CA GLY A 256 -15.89 -5.15 5.05
C GLY A 256 -16.33 -6.61 5.09
N ASN A 257 -16.06 -7.32 6.20
CA ASN A 257 -16.35 -8.75 6.36
C ASN A 257 -17.47 -9.07 7.35
N ILE A 258 -18.11 -8.07 7.90
CA ILE A 258 -19.05 -8.24 9.02
C ILE A 258 -20.23 -9.18 8.68
N SER A 259 -20.70 -9.16 7.44
CA SER A 259 -21.75 -10.06 6.94
C SER A 259 -21.29 -11.52 6.81
N SER A 260 -19.97 -11.74 6.65
CA SER A 260 -19.37 -13.08 6.54
C SER A 260 -18.98 -13.65 7.90
N LEU A 261 -18.78 -12.79 8.90
CA LEU A 261 -18.57 -13.18 10.28
C LEU A 261 -19.91 -13.64 10.85
N ARG A 262 -20.20 -14.96 10.72
CA ARG A 262 -21.33 -15.59 11.39
C ARG A 262 -21.08 -15.52 12.89
N LEU A 263 -21.39 -14.37 13.50
CA LEU A 263 -21.40 -14.28 14.97
C LEU A 263 -22.44 -15.29 15.48
N PRO A 264 -22.06 -16.21 16.37
CA PRO A 264 -23.05 -17.06 17.02
C PRO A 264 -24.10 -16.12 17.62
N LYS A 265 -25.37 -16.46 17.45
CA LYS A 265 -26.49 -15.77 18.10
C LYS A 265 -26.33 -15.93 19.63
N LEU A 266 -25.40 -15.15 20.20
CA LEU A 266 -25.01 -15.26 21.60
C LEU A 266 -26.12 -14.75 22.54
N TYR A 267 -27.11 -14.07 21.98
CA TYR A 267 -28.28 -13.63 22.74
C TYR A 267 -29.52 -13.63 21.84
N SER A 268 -30.44 -14.56 22.07
CA SER A 268 -31.70 -14.70 21.34
C SER A 268 -32.72 -13.56 21.57
N GLY A 269 -32.31 -12.45 22.18
CA GLY A 269 -33.14 -11.28 22.47
C GLY A 269 -32.76 -10.00 21.72
N PHE A 270 -31.61 -9.93 21.04
CA PHE A 270 -31.21 -8.76 20.24
C PHE A 270 -31.27 -9.14 18.77
N ASN A 271 -32.26 -8.61 18.04
CA ASN A 271 -32.23 -8.57 16.58
C ASN A 271 -31.12 -7.57 16.13
N THR A 272 -29.86 -7.96 16.31
CA THR A 272 -28.72 -7.14 15.89
C THR A 272 -28.40 -7.47 14.44
N ASP A 273 -29.05 -6.76 13.53
CA ASP A 273 -28.66 -6.75 12.11
C ASP A 273 -27.39 -5.91 11.97
N PHE A 274 -26.22 -6.56 12.12
CA PHE A 274 -24.96 -5.95 11.77
C PHE A 274 -24.90 -5.76 10.24
N SER A 275 -24.71 -4.53 9.80
CA SER A 275 -24.61 -4.21 8.39
C SER A 275 -23.23 -3.69 8.03
N GLY A 276 -22.68 -4.24 6.95
CA GLY A 276 -21.49 -3.71 6.30
C GLY A 276 -21.79 -2.57 5.33
N LEU A 277 -20.78 -2.07 4.65
CA LEU A 277 -20.94 -1.08 3.60
C LEU A 277 -21.71 -1.64 2.40
N ASN A 278 -22.66 -0.87 1.90
CA ASN A 278 -23.37 -1.18 0.67
C ASN A 278 -22.53 -0.79 -0.56
N ILE A 279 -23.04 -1.10 -1.77
CA ILE A 279 -22.33 -0.83 -3.04
C ILE A 279 -22.08 0.68 -3.22
N SER A 280 -23.07 1.52 -2.93
CA SER A 280 -22.95 2.98 -3.07
C SER A 280 -21.94 3.58 -2.08
N GLU A 281 -21.90 3.08 -0.86
CA GLU A 281 -20.93 3.51 0.16
C GLU A 281 -19.50 3.08 -0.21
N LYS A 282 -19.32 1.87 -0.73
CA LYS A 282 -18.01 1.43 -1.26
C LYS A 282 -17.58 2.28 -2.44
N ALA A 283 -18.49 2.59 -3.38
CA ALA A 283 -18.20 3.46 -4.51
C ALA A 283 -17.80 4.88 -4.04
N PHE A 284 -18.50 5.44 -3.04
CA PHE A 284 -18.15 6.73 -2.46
C PHE A 284 -16.73 6.74 -1.87
N PHE A 285 -16.34 5.70 -1.11
CA PHE A 285 -14.97 5.62 -0.58
C PHE A 285 -13.94 5.44 -1.67
N ALA A 286 -14.22 4.66 -2.71
CA ALA A 286 -13.34 4.51 -3.86
C ALA A 286 -13.10 5.86 -4.58
N GLU A 287 -14.15 6.67 -4.80
CA GLU A 287 -14.04 8.02 -5.36
C GLU A 287 -13.25 8.97 -4.45
N LEU A 288 -13.52 8.93 -3.15
CA LEU A 288 -12.81 9.75 -2.18
C LEU A 288 -11.31 9.42 -2.17
N VAL A 289 -10.98 8.14 -2.13
CA VAL A 289 -9.58 7.66 -2.20
C VAL A 289 -8.97 7.99 -3.56
N PHE A 290 -9.71 7.90 -4.66
CA PHE A 290 -9.22 8.30 -5.99
C PHE A 290 -8.78 9.78 -6.02
N ILE A 291 -9.59 10.68 -5.47
CA ILE A 291 -9.24 12.10 -5.39
C ILE A 291 -8.00 12.29 -4.51
N LEU A 292 -7.98 11.69 -3.32
CA LEU A 292 -6.87 11.80 -2.39
C LEU A 292 -5.56 11.26 -2.99
N LYS A 293 -5.59 10.08 -3.63
CA LYS A 293 -4.41 9.51 -4.30
C LYS A 293 -3.91 10.41 -5.43
N THR A 294 -4.82 11.06 -6.18
CA THR A 294 -4.46 11.97 -7.27
C THR A 294 -3.58 13.11 -6.77
N PHE A 295 -4.05 13.83 -5.76
CA PHE A 295 -3.27 14.91 -5.16
C PHE A 295 -1.99 14.42 -4.51
N PHE A 296 -2.04 13.25 -3.88
CA PHE A 296 -0.89 12.69 -3.19
C PHE A 296 0.23 12.28 -4.16
N PHE A 297 -0.09 11.68 -5.30
CA PHE A 297 0.93 11.34 -6.30
C PHE A 297 1.55 12.58 -6.96
N VAL A 298 0.78 13.65 -7.17
CA VAL A 298 1.34 14.93 -7.59
C VAL A 298 2.24 15.50 -6.50
N TYR A 299 1.84 15.43 -5.22
CA TYR A 299 2.67 15.85 -4.10
C TYR A 299 3.98 15.05 -3.98
N ILE A 300 3.96 13.74 -4.22
CA ILE A 300 5.18 12.91 -4.32
C ILE A 300 6.11 13.47 -5.39
N GLY A 301 5.57 13.76 -6.58
CA GLY A 301 6.36 14.32 -7.69
C GLY A 301 6.97 15.68 -7.35
N ILE A 302 6.21 16.57 -6.68
CA ILE A 302 6.69 17.88 -6.20
C ILE A 302 7.80 17.71 -5.15
N SER A 303 7.68 16.70 -4.29
CA SER A 303 8.60 16.46 -3.18
C SER A 303 9.88 15.73 -3.57
N LEU A 304 9.98 15.24 -4.80
CA LEU A 304 11.13 14.47 -5.27
C LEU A 304 12.34 15.38 -5.49
N GLN A 305 13.43 15.14 -4.76
CA GLN A 305 14.65 15.94 -4.85
C GLN A 305 15.55 15.46 -5.98
N LEU A 306 15.39 16.03 -7.18
CA LEU A 306 16.21 15.69 -8.35
C LEU A 306 17.67 16.19 -8.20
N ALA A 307 17.93 17.14 -7.32
CA ALA A 307 19.27 17.68 -7.09
C ALA A 307 20.25 16.63 -6.54
N ASN A 308 19.76 15.66 -5.78
CA ASN A 308 20.57 14.56 -5.26
C ASN A 308 20.42 13.30 -6.13
N TRP A 309 21.06 13.34 -7.30
CA TRP A 309 21.02 12.24 -8.26
C TRP A 309 21.49 10.91 -7.69
N TRP A 310 22.35 10.93 -6.64
CA TRP A 310 22.82 9.71 -5.98
C TRP A 310 21.67 8.93 -5.33
N LEU A 311 20.73 9.59 -4.68
CA LEU A 311 19.57 8.93 -4.08
C LEU A 311 18.66 8.28 -5.14
N ILE A 312 18.60 8.85 -6.35
CA ILE A 312 17.88 8.27 -7.48
C ILE A 312 18.59 7.00 -7.96
N VAL A 313 19.93 7.03 -8.05
CA VAL A 313 20.74 5.84 -8.41
C VAL A 313 20.59 4.75 -7.35
N VAL A 314 20.62 5.09 -6.08
CA VAL A 314 20.33 4.14 -4.98
C VAL A 314 18.93 3.54 -5.15
N GLY A 315 17.91 4.37 -5.41
CA GLY A 315 16.56 3.93 -5.71
C GLY A 315 16.49 2.94 -6.88
N LEU A 316 17.25 3.20 -7.94
CA LEU A 316 17.36 2.29 -9.10
C LEU A 316 18.01 0.95 -8.73
N ILE A 317 19.11 0.96 -7.99
CA ILE A 317 19.81 -0.24 -7.54
C ILE A 317 18.91 -1.07 -6.63
N LEU A 318 18.27 -0.44 -5.65
CA LEU A 318 17.35 -1.14 -4.73
C LEU A 318 16.11 -1.68 -5.47
N THR A 319 15.58 -0.95 -6.44
CA THR A 319 14.49 -1.46 -7.28
C THR A 319 14.94 -2.66 -8.10
N ALA A 320 16.10 -2.61 -8.74
CA ALA A 320 16.64 -3.77 -9.46
C ALA A 320 16.81 -4.98 -8.55
N LEU A 321 17.31 -4.78 -7.32
CA LEU A 321 17.44 -5.83 -6.33
C LEU A 321 16.07 -6.45 -5.96
N ILE A 322 15.04 -5.64 -5.77
CA ILE A 322 13.66 -6.10 -5.52
C ILE A 322 13.18 -7.05 -6.64
N PHE A 323 13.36 -6.66 -7.91
CA PHE A 323 12.98 -7.49 -9.04
C PHE A 323 13.81 -8.78 -9.13
N ILE A 324 15.11 -8.73 -8.81
CA ILE A 324 15.99 -9.90 -8.78
C ILE A 324 15.58 -10.87 -7.69
N ILE A 325 15.30 -10.39 -6.48
CA ILE A 325 14.84 -11.23 -5.34
C ILE A 325 13.51 -11.92 -5.69
N ARG A 326 12.63 -11.23 -6.40
CA ARG A 326 11.30 -11.74 -6.72
C ARG A 326 11.33 -13.00 -7.58
N LEU A 327 12.25 -13.11 -8.53
CA LEU A 327 12.35 -14.24 -9.46
C LEU A 327 12.50 -15.60 -8.75
N PRO A 328 13.51 -15.82 -7.88
CA PRO A 328 13.63 -17.08 -7.16
C PRO A 328 12.47 -17.33 -6.18
N VAL A 329 11.97 -16.26 -5.54
CA VAL A 329 10.84 -16.43 -4.60
C VAL A 329 9.63 -17.01 -5.32
N VAL A 330 9.20 -16.42 -6.43
CA VAL A 330 8.07 -16.95 -7.23
C VAL A 330 8.36 -18.39 -7.67
N LYS A 331 9.58 -18.70 -8.13
CA LYS A 331 9.94 -20.05 -8.58
C LYS A 331 9.77 -21.13 -7.52
N PHE A 332 10.05 -20.79 -6.26
CA PHE A 332 10.05 -21.78 -5.17
C PHE A 332 8.76 -21.80 -4.35
N THR A 333 7.96 -20.72 -4.38
CA THR A 333 6.76 -20.58 -3.55
C THR A 333 5.47 -20.86 -4.30
N VAL A 334 5.44 -20.60 -5.61
CA VAL A 334 4.24 -20.79 -6.43
C VAL A 334 4.02 -22.26 -6.76
N LEU A 335 2.76 -22.70 -6.80
CA LEU A 335 2.40 -24.08 -7.09
C LEU A 335 2.89 -24.52 -8.48
N LYS A 336 3.32 -25.77 -8.60
CA LYS A 336 3.78 -26.34 -9.88
C LYS A 336 2.69 -26.40 -10.96
N SER A 337 1.43 -26.34 -10.56
CA SER A 337 0.25 -26.27 -11.46
C SER A 337 0.04 -24.88 -12.06
N THR A 338 0.64 -23.84 -11.47
CA THR A 338 0.47 -22.47 -11.94
C THR A 338 1.04 -22.30 -13.35
N PRO A 339 0.26 -21.73 -14.31
CA PRO A 339 0.76 -21.47 -15.66
C PRO A 339 2.01 -20.59 -15.66
N VAL A 340 2.90 -20.84 -16.61
CA VAL A 340 4.14 -20.03 -16.76
C VAL A 340 3.81 -18.54 -17.00
N THR A 341 2.72 -18.26 -17.70
CA THR A 341 2.24 -16.89 -17.91
C THR A 341 1.91 -16.19 -16.60
N ASP A 342 1.18 -16.88 -15.72
CA ASP A 342 0.79 -16.34 -14.41
C ASP A 342 2.01 -16.17 -13.51
N ALA A 343 2.91 -17.17 -13.47
CA ALA A 343 4.16 -17.06 -12.72
C ALA A 343 5.04 -15.91 -13.23
N SER A 344 5.07 -15.67 -14.55
CA SER A 344 5.78 -14.52 -15.13
C SER A 344 5.18 -13.19 -14.65
N MET A 345 3.86 -13.07 -14.66
CA MET A 345 3.17 -11.87 -14.17
C MET A 345 3.37 -11.67 -12.66
N LEU A 346 3.29 -12.75 -11.85
CA LEU A 346 3.60 -12.70 -10.42
C LEU A 346 5.03 -12.23 -10.15
N ALA A 347 5.97 -12.50 -11.05
CA ALA A 347 7.37 -12.09 -10.91
C ALA A 347 7.63 -10.63 -11.29
N ILE A 348 6.84 -10.03 -12.18
CA ILE A 348 7.08 -8.68 -12.72
C ILE A 348 6.10 -7.62 -12.23
N VAL A 349 4.89 -8.00 -11.81
CA VAL A 349 3.88 -7.04 -11.36
C VAL A 349 4.06 -6.75 -9.88
N ILE A 350 5.07 -5.93 -9.57
CA ILE A 350 5.47 -5.59 -8.21
C ILE A 350 5.67 -4.07 -8.02
N PRO A 351 4.74 -3.21 -8.49
CA PRO A 351 4.86 -1.78 -8.31
C PRO A 351 4.77 -1.40 -6.84
N ARG A 352 5.57 -0.43 -6.41
CA ARG A 352 5.45 0.20 -5.10
C ARG A 352 4.53 1.40 -5.21
N GLY A 353 3.84 1.79 -4.14
CA GLY A 353 2.82 2.81 -4.28
C GLY A 353 2.52 3.63 -3.03
N LEU A 354 1.25 3.90 -2.86
CA LEU A 354 0.72 4.93 -2.00
C LEU A 354 1.01 4.68 -0.51
N ALA A 355 0.78 3.46 -0.02
CA ALA A 355 1.11 3.11 1.37
C ALA A 355 2.61 3.31 1.66
N ALA A 356 3.48 2.86 0.74
CA ALA A 356 4.92 3.06 0.84
C ALA A 356 5.29 4.56 0.85
N ALA A 357 4.65 5.38 0.02
CA ALA A 357 4.95 6.81 -0.04
C ALA A 357 4.55 7.54 1.24
N VAL A 358 3.40 7.21 1.83
CA VAL A 358 2.99 7.80 3.10
C VAL A 358 3.90 7.37 4.24
N LEU A 359 4.16 6.06 4.36
CA LEU A 359 5.07 5.54 5.39
C LEU A 359 6.47 6.14 5.29
N ALA A 360 6.99 6.34 4.06
CA ALA A 360 8.29 6.99 3.83
C ALA A 360 8.34 8.45 4.30
N SER A 361 7.20 9.15 4.30
CA SER A 361 7.14 10.55 4.73
C SER A 361 7.11 10.73 6.24
N ILE A 362 6.73 9.71 7.01
CA ILE A 362 6.59 9.78 8.48
C ILE A 362 7.93 10.12 9.15
N PRO A 363 9.05 9.42 8.89
CA PRO A 363 10.34 9.76 9.51
C PRO A 363 10.78 11.19 9.22
N PHE A 364 10.56 11.69 8.01
CA PHE A 364 10.87 13.07 7.65
C PHE A 364 10.00 14.07 8.42
N GLN A 365 8.68 13.82 8.51
CA GLN A 365 7.73 14.69 9.22
C GLN A 365 7.99 14.73 10.72
N GLN A 366 8.48 13.65 11.30
CA GLN A 366 8.89 13.57 12.72
C GLN A 366 10.27 14.18 12.99
N GLY A 367 10.96 14.68 11.95
CA GLY A 367 12.30 15.26 12.09
C GLY A 367 13.38 14.21 12.39
N MET A 368 13.14 12.93 12.05
CA MET A 368 14.12 11.87 12.25
C MET A 368 15.36 12.11 11.38
N GLU A 369 16.54 11.96 11.95
CA GLU A 369 17.79 12.06 11.20
C GLU A 369 17.83 11.04 10.06
N GLY A 370 18.09 11.49 8.81
CA GLY A 370 18.02 10.66 7.60
C GLY A 370 16.61 10.36 7.11
N GLY A 371 15.57 10.96 7.71
CA GLY A 371 14.19 10.85 7.24
C GLY A 371 14.00 11.37 5.81
N ASP A 372 14.75 12.41 5.43
CA ASP A 372 14.82 12.93 4.08
C ASP A 372 15.40 11.90 3.08
N ILE A 373 16.43 11.16 3.48
CA ILE A 373 17.02 10.09 2.67
C ILE A 373 16.00 8.96 2.47
N ILE A 374 15.35 8.52 3.56
CA ILE A 374 14.31 7.49 3.52
C ILE A 374 13.20 7.89 2.54
N GLN A 375 12.69 9.12 2.66
CA GLN A 375 11.62 9.63 1.82
C GLN A 375 12.05 9.70 0.34
N ASN A 376 13.20 10.29 0.03
CA ASN A 376 13.64 10.47 -1.34
C ASN A 376 13.97 9.15 -2.05
N VAL A 377 14.64 8.22 -1.36
CA VAL A 377 14.94 6.90 -1.92
C VAL A 377 13.66 6.10 -2.13
N ALA A 378 12.74 6.12 -1.18
CA ALA A 378 11.45 5.43 -1.32
C ALA A 378 10.62 6.00 -2.50
N TYR A 379 10.57 7.33 -2.66
CA TYR A 379 9.88 7.96 -3.78
C TYR A 379 10.52 7.61 -5.13
N ALA A 380 11.85 7.55 -5.19
CA ALA A 380 12.56 7.07 -6.38
C ALA A 380 12.22 5.60 -6.68
N ILE A 381 12.21 4.71 -5.67
CA ILE A 381 11.82 3.30 -5.82
C ILE A 381 10.38 3.17 -6.33
N ILE A 382 9.44 3.96 -5.78
CA ILE A 382 8.04 3.96 -6.20
C ILE A 382 7.95 4.29 -7.69
N LEU A 383 8.52 5.42 -8.12
CA LEU A 383 8.48 5.84 -9.52
C LEU A 383 9.13 4.82 -10.45
N ILE A 384 10.35 4.37 -10.13
CA ILE A 384 11.11 3.43 -10.94
C ILE A 384 10.41 2.07 -11.03
N SER A 385 9.85 1.56 -9.91
CA SER A 385 9.15 0.28 -9.90
C SER A 385 7.87 0.29 -10.74
N ILE A 386 7.14 1.41 -10.76
CA ILE A 386 5.96 1.59 -11.62
C ILE A 386 6.40 1.55 -13.10
N ILE A 387 7.45 2.28 -13.46
CA ILE A 387 7.97 2.32 -14.84
C ILE A 387 8.45 0.93 -15.27
N ILE A 388 9.27 0.26 -14.46
CA ILE A 388 9.79 -1.08 -14.76
C ILE A 388 8.65 -2.10 -14.87
N THR A 389 7.69 -2.11 -13.93
CA THR A 389 6.52 -2.99 -13.99
C THR A 389 5.76 -2.80 -15.31
N SER A 390 5.45 -1.56 -15.67
CA SER A 390 4.71 -1.24 -16.89
C SER A 390 5.45 -1.71 -18.14
N LEU A 391 6.77 -1.47 -18.19
CA LEU A 391 7.62 -1.89 -19.30
C LEU A 391 7.70 -3.42 -19.40
N LEU A 392 7.92 -4.11 -18.28
CA LEU A 392 8.03 -5.57 -18.27
C LEU A 392 6.70 -6.25 -18.63
N VAL A 393 5.57 -5.75 -18.14
CA VAL A 393 4.23 -6.24 -18.53
C VAL A 393 4.04 -6.10 -20.03
N PHE A 394 4.36 -4.94 -20.59
CA PHE A 394 4.30 -4.73 -22.04
C PHE A 394 5.21 -5.69 -22.82
N LEU A 395 6.47 -5.86 -22.37
CA LEU A 395 7.44 -6.74 -23.03
C LEU A 395 7.02 -8.21 -22.98
N VAL A 396 6.52 -8.70 -21.83
CA VAL A 396 6.08 -10.10 -21.68
C VAL A 396 4.86 -10.39 -22.53
N ASP A 397 3.93 -9.45 -22.63
CA ASP A 397 2.67 -9.67 -23.38
C ASP A 397 2.82 -9.49 -24.91
N LYS A 398 3.64 -8.56 -25.36
CA LYS A 398 3.73 -8.18 -26.78
C LYS A 398 4.97 -8.71 -27.50
N THR A 399 5.95 -9.25 -26.78
CA THR A 399 7.22 -9.67 -27.38
C THR A 399 7.59 -11.12 -27.04
N ARG A 400 8.65 -11.61 -27.66
CA ARG A 400 9.24 -12.93 -27.34
C ARG A 400 9.91 -13.00 -25.96
N PHE A 401 9.87 -11.93 -25.19
CA PHE A 401 10.48 -11.86 -23.86
C PHE A 401 9.82 -12.86 -22.87
N SER A 402 8.60 -13.26 -23.14
CA SER A 402 7.93 -14.37 -22.44
C SER A 402 8.72 -15.69 -22.47
N ARG A 403 9.58 -15.92 -23.49
CA ARG A 403 10.45 -17.10 -23.59
C ARG A 403 11.53 -17.12 -22.50
N PHE A 404 12.02 -15.95 -22.06
CA PHE A 404 12.97 -15.85 -20.95
C PHE A 404 12.35 -16.40 -19.66
N TYR A 405 11.13 -16.04 -19.36
CA TYR A 405 10.42 -16.55 -18.18
C TYR A 405 10.05 -18.03 -18.33
N ALA A 406 9.69 -18.48 -19.52
CA ALA A 406 9.48 -19.91 -19.78
C ALA A 406 10.76 -20.73 -19.56
N TRP A 407 11.92 -20.20 -19.89
CA TRP A 407 13.22 -20.83 -19.59
C TRP A 407 13.53 -20.78 -18.08
N PHE A 408 13.20 -19.69 -17.40
CA PHE A 408 13.45 -19.55 -15.96
C PHE A 408 12.51 -20.39 -15.09
N PHE A 409 11.27 -20.63 -15.55
CA PHE A 409 10.24 -21.43 -14.88
C PHE A 409 9.92 -22.78 -15.57
N PRO A 410 10.90 -23.66 -15.86
CA PRO A 410 10.71 -24.83 -16.71
C PRO A 410 9.81 -25.91 -16.10
N ASN A 411 9.56 -25.85 -14.79
CA ASN A 411 8.80 -26.84 -14.04
C ASN A 411 7.37 -26.40 -13.70
N LEU A 412 6.98 -25.17 -14.07
CA LEU A 412 5.64 -24.65 -13.84
C LEU A 412 4.72 -24.98 -15.03
N GLY A 413 3.42 -25.08 -14.78
CA GLY A 413 2.41 -25.39 -15.80
C GLY A 413 2.34 -26.87 -16.22
N LYS A 414 3.13 -27.75 -15.59
CA LYS A 414 2.98 -29.20 -15.80
C LYS A 414 1.79 -29.66 -14.95
N GLN A 415 0.67 -29.98 -15.60
CA GLN A 415 -0.39 -30.72 -14.92
C GLN A 415 0.23 -31.97 -14.30
N SER A 416 -0.02 -32.17 -12.99
CA SER A 416 0.19 -33.48 -12.39
C SER A 416 -0.58 -34.48 -13.24
N LYS A 417 0.10 -35.35 -13.97
CA LYS A 417 -0.55 -36.53 -14.51
C LYS A 417 -1.13 -37.24 -13.29
N ALA A 418 -2.47 -37.19 -13.19
CA ALA A 418 -3.18 -38.02 -12.24
C ALA A 418 -2.65 -39.43 -12.42
N VAL A 419 -2.14 -39.95 -11.33
CA VAL A 419 -1.85 -41.41 -11.23
C VAL A 419 -3.24 -42.04 -11.25
N ASP A 420 -3.59 -42.63 -12.41
CA ASP A 420 -4.72 -43.54 -12.53
C ASP A 420 -4.54 -44.75 -11.58
#